data_2342e7a6650e70c5f2284400c378d652
#
_entry.id   2342e7a6650e70c5f2284400c378d652
#
_cell.length_a   1.000
_cell.length_b   1.000
_cell.length_c   1.000
_cell.angle_alpha   90.00
_cell.angle_beta   90.00
_cell.angle_gamma   90.00
#
_symmetry.space_group_name_H-M   'P 1'
#
loop_
_entity.id
_entity.type
_entity.pdbx_description
1 polymer ?
#
loop_
_entity_poly.entity_id
_entity_poly.type
_entity_poly.pdbx_seq_one_letter_code
_entity_poly.pdbx_strand_id
1 'polypeptide(L)'
;MKKNSQIAFLSAYSFFLSILVIFVHSTHFTVPALQAVPKTAFFDSSSLLKLEFFFSEFLGQVAVPGFFFLSGFLFYRNLNSFRDWGRKLKERISSYFVPYLLWNGGMTVLYMLFRKAEWNPDNLFQGIFFYRFNPVFWYFYQLLLLTFCFPFIAVSTLLGRERRTSRRIAFIFPILFLLLVHFRLDIPYLNEDAGFYYSFGAAFSIFLDEEGKSSKFLREGKTRNTHLKCFILPCLLFCFSLLCYGYVLFGENIAFLLSFTVLYRLSMAMFFFCVFWLKGDRPALLCKGNRGLAYLFETLQEMNFYIYAVHYLFLRLWFMLQSTLQGLLRNVLSISFYDGVSNGLKAFLYLLSPVYCLALAYFTGAMIKKISPNLWKTINGGRG
;
A
#
# COMPACT_ATOMS: atom_id res chain seq x y z
N MET A 1 4.84 21.64 19.45
CA MET A 1 5.53 20.33 19.35
C MET A 1 4.65 19.07 19.48
N LYS A 2 3.41 19.10 20.00
CA LYS A 2 2.55 17.87 20.16
C LYS A 2 1.74 17.45 18.93
N LYS A 3 1.64 18.28 17.88
CA LYS A 3 0.91 17.94 16.65
C LYS A 3 1.69 16.98 15.73
N ASN A 4 3.01 16.93 15.89
CA ASN A 4 3.91 16.16 15.02
C ASN A 4 3.94 14.65 15.31
N SER A 5 3.68 14.21 16.56
CA SER A 5 3.79 12.79 16.91
C SER A 5 2.67 11.91 16.33
N GLN A 6 1.47 12.46 16.19
CA GLN A 6 0.33 11.74 15.62
C GLN A 6 0.47 11.49 14.11
N ILE A 7 1.19 12.37 13.42
CA ILE A 7 1.44 12.26 11.98
C ILE A 7 2.62 11.30 11.74
N ALA A 8 3.58 11.26 12.65
CA ALA A 8 4.82 10.51 12.48
C ALA A 8 4.59 9.00 12.35
N PHE A 9 3.76 8.37 13.20
CA PHE A 9 3.53 6.93 13.07
C PHE A 9 2.75 6.56 11.80
N LEU A 10 1.79 7.41 11.36
CA LEU A 10 1.05 7.20 10.12
C LEU A 10 1.96 7.30 8.90
N SER A 11 2.89 8.26 8.91
CA SER A 11 3.91 8.40 7.87
C SER A 11 4.84 7.20 7.84
N ALA A 12 5.32 6.74 9.00
CA ALA A 12 6.17 5.56 9.11
C ALA A 12 5.46 4.27 8.67
N TYR A 13 4.20 4.08 9.06
CA TYR A 13 3.39 2.96 8.63
C TYR A 13 3.15 2.99 7.10
N SER A 14 2.76 4.13 6.56
CA SER A 14 2.56 4.32 5.13
C SER A 14 3.87 4.07 4.33
N PHE A 15 5.00 4.53 4.83
CA PHE A 15 6.32 4.28 4.23
C PHE A 15 6.70 2.79 4.26
N PHE A 16 6.44 2.10 5.37
CA PHE A 16 6.61 0.65 5.47
C PHE A 16 5.79 -0.08 4.40
N LEU A 17 4.52 0.29 4.21
CA LEU A 17 3.67 -0.29 3.17
C LEU A 17 4.26 -0.06 1.76
N SER A 18 4.86 1.11 1.49
CA SER A 18 5.52 1.36 0.19
C SER A 18 6.74 0.46 -0.04
N ILE A 19 7.50 0.14 1.00
CA ILE A 19 8.60 -0.83 0.90
C ILE A 19 8.05 -2.22 0.53
N LEU A 20 6.94 -2.63 1.15
CA LEU A 20 6.31 -3.91 0.82
C LEU A 20 5.81 -3.94 -0.64
N VAL A 21 5.25 -2.83 -1.16
CA VAL A 21 4.85 -2.74 -2.58
C VAL A 21 6.05 -2.94 -3.51
N ILE A 22 7.21 -2.38 -3.17
CA ILE A 22 8.42 -2.58 -3.97
C ILE A 22 8.78 -4.07 -4.00
N PHE A 23 8.73 -4.78 -2.88
CA PHE A 23 8.99 -6.23 -2.84
C PHE A 23 8.00 -7.02 -3.72
N VAL A 24 6.71 -6.69 -3.71
CA VAL A 24 5.70 -7.34 -4.57
C VAL A 24 6.08 -7.27 -6.05
N HIS A 25 6.63 -6.14 -6.49
CA HIS A 25 6.97 -5.91 -7.90
C HIS A 25 8.42 -6.23 -8.28
N SER A 26 9.24 -6.68 -7.33
CA SER A 26 10.67 -6.99 -7.57
C SER A 26 10.97 -8.48 -7.75
N THR A 27 9.96 -9.33 -7.85
CA THR A 27 10.09 -10.79 -7.98
C THR A 27 10.71 -11.22 -9.30
N HIS A 28 11.52 -12.28 -9.27
CA HIS A 28 12.07 -12.97 -10.44
C HIS A 28 11.14 -14.09 -10.93
N PHE A 29 10.27 -14.60 -10.05
CA PHE A 29 9.29 -15.61 -10.40
C PHE A 29 7.96 -14.98 -10.81
N THR A 30 7.22 -15.70 -11.63
CA THR A 30 5.85 -15.30 -11.96
C THR A 30 4.92 -15.45 -10.76
N VAL A 31 3.88 -14.62 -10.67
CA VAL A 31 2.88 -14.69 -9.60
C VAL A 31 2.31 -16.10 -9.44
N PRO A 32 1.90 -16.84 -10.51
CA PRO A 32 1.44 -18.22 -10.36
C PRO A 32 2.47 -19.16 -9.72
N ALA A 33 3.78 -18.99 -10.04
CA ALA A 33 4.82 -19.81 -9.44
C ALA A 33 4.97 -19.54 -7.94
N LEU A 34 4.90 -18.26 -7.52
CA LEU A 34 4.93 -17.87 -6.10
C LEU A 34 3.69 -18.39 -5.35
N GLN A 35 2.51 -18.27 -5.93
CA GLN A 35 1.26 -18.72 -5.32
C GLN A 35 1.13 -20.25 -5.25
N ALA A 36 1.84 -20.98 -6.09
CA ALA A 36 1.86 -22.44 -6.06
C ALA A 36 2.76 -23.02 -4.93
N VAL A 37 3.69 -22.24 -4.38
CA VAL A 37 4.64 -22.69 -3.35
C VAL A 37 3.97 -23.36 -2.14
N PRO A 38 2.88 -22.84 -1.58
CA PRO A 38 2.21 -23.46 -0.44
C PRO A 38 1.56 -24.83 -0.75
N LYS A 39 1.16 -25.04 -2.00
CA LYS A 39 0.48 -26.27 -2.45
C LYS A 39 1.46 -27.34 -2.93
N THR A 40 2.65 -26.93 -3.34
CA THR A 40 3.76 -27.79 -3.64
C THR A 40 4.67 -27.88 -2.43
N ALA A 41 5.42 -28.95 -2.25
CA ALA A 41 6.28 -29.12 -1.08
C ALA A 41 7.18 -27.89 -0.84
N PHE A 42 6.75 -26.97 0.05
CA PHE A 42 7.48 -25.75 0.39
C PHE A 42 8.95 -26.02 0.77
N PHE A 43 9.16 -27.17 1.42
CA PHE A 43 10.50 -27.59 1.83
C PHE A 43 11.42 -27.95 0.66
N ASP A 44 10.87 -28.42 -0.46
CA ASP A 44 11.64 -28.83 -1.65
C ASP A 44 11.89 -27.67 -2.63
N SER A 45 11.29 -26.51 -2.39
CA SER A 45 11.48 -25.34 -3.25
C SER A 45 12.84 -24.65 -3.02
N SER A 46 13.34 -23.92 -4.02
CA SER A 46 14.60 -23.17 -3.90
C SER A 46 14.52 -22.09 -2.81
N SER A 47 15.66 -21.80 -2.18
CA SER A 47 15.75 -20.75 -1.15
C SER A 47 15.33 -19.37 -1.68
N LEU A 48 15.61 -19.08 -2.95
CA LEU A 48 15.16 -17.84 -3.60
C LEU A 48 13.62 -17.78 -3.69
N LEU A 49 12.97 -18.86 -4.09
CA LEU A 49 11.52 -18.93 -4.21
C LEU A 49 10.84 -18.73 -2.84
N LYS A 50 11.39 -19.35 -1.78
CA LYS A 50 10.90 -19.15 -0.39
C LYS A 50 11.04 -17.71 0.06
N LEU A 51 12.18 -17.08 -0.25
CA LEU A 51 12.45 -15.68 0.09
C LEU A 51 11.45 -14.73 -0.61
N GLU A 52 11.30 -14.88 -1.92
CA GLU A 52 10.38 -14.05 -2.69
C GLU A 52 8.93 -14.30 -2.29
N PHE A 53 8.54 -15.54 -2.02
CA PHE A 53 7.22 -15.88 -1.50
C PHE A 53 6.96 -15.16 -0.17
N PHE A 54 7.90 -15.23 0.78
CA PHE A 54 7.72 -14.62 2.09
C PHE A 54 7.54 -13.10 2.00
N PHE A 55 8.42 -12.42 1.26
CA PHE A 55 8.36 -10.97 1.18
C PHE A 55 7.30 -10.44 0.21
N SER A 56 7.01 -11.13 -0.89
CA SER A 56 6.09 -10.62 -1.92
C SER A 56 4.66 -11.16 -1.75
N GLU A 57 4.49 -12.46 -1.50
CA GLU A 57 3.15 -13.07 -1.42
C GLU A 57 2.61 -13.13 0.01
N PHE A 58 3.46 -13.31 1.03
CA PHE A 58 2.97 -13.33 2.41
C PHE A 58 2.92 -11.92 3.01
N LEU A 59 4.03 -11.19 3.08
CA LEU A 59 4.06 -9.86 3.65
C LEU A 59 3.60 -8.77 2.67
N GLY A 60 4.03 -8.85 1.42
CA GLY A 60 3.80 -7.81 0.41
C GLY A 60 2.33 -7.61 0.08
N GLN A 61 1.55 -8.69 0.05
CA GLN A 61 0.10 -8.65 -0.22
C GLN A 61 -0.70 -7.89 0.85
N VAL A 62 -0.07 -7.55 1.98
CA VAL A 62 -0.67 -6.73 3.05
C VAL A 62 -0.61 -5.22 2.75
N ALA A 63 0.27 -4.81 1.83
CA ALA A 63 0.55 -3.40 1.59
C ALA A 63 -0.65 -2.62 1.06
N VAL A 64 -1.27 -3.10 -0.01
CA VAL A 64 -2.42 -2.43 -0.64
C VAL A 64 -3.65 -2.41 0.27
N PRO A 65 -4.03 -3.52 0.93
CA PRO A 65 -5.03 -3.53 2.01
C PRO A 65 -4.78 -2.47 3.08
N GLY A 66 -3.52 -2.36 3.55
CA GLY A 66 -3.12 -1.35 4.53
C GLY A 66 -3.32 0.08 4.01
N PHE A 67 -3.02 0.35 2.75
CA PHE A 67 -3.26 1.66 2.13
C PHE A 67 -4.74 1.98 1.97
N PHE A 68 -5.59 1.03 1.55
CA PHE A 68 -7.05 1.26 1.49
C PHE A 68 -7.64 1.49 2.87
N PHE A 69 -7.28 0.64 3.85
CA PHE A 69 -7.66 0.83 5.24
C PHE A 69 -7.28 2.23 5.76
N LEU A 70 -6.01 2.62 5.59
CA LEU A 70 -5.52 3.93 6.02
C LEU A 70 -6.25 5.09 5.31
N SER A 71 -6.53 4.94 4.02
CA SER A 71 -7.24 5.96 3.23
C SER A 71 -8.68 6.16 3.68
N GLY A 72 -9.41 5.07 3.92
CA GLY A 72 -10.76 5.11 4.50
C GLY A 72 -10.73 5.70 5.91
N PHE A 73 -9.83 5.23 6.78
CA PHE A 73 -9.66 5.74 8.14
C PHE A 73 -9.41 7.25 8.17
N LEU A 74 -8.50 7.77 7.36
CA LEU A 74 -8.16 9.20 7.34
C LEU A 74 -9.24 10.05 6.67
N PHE A 75 -9.93 9.53 5.67
CA PHE A 75 -10.99 10.27 4.99
C PHE A 75 -12.21 10.49 5.90
N TYR A 76 -12.63 9.45 6.63
CA TYR A 76 -13.81 9.53 7.49
C TYR A 76 -13.51 10.11 8.89
N ARG A 77 -12.26 10.24 9.26
CA ARG A 77 -11.85 10.85 10.52
C ARG A 77 -12.32 12.30 10.62
N ASN A 78 -12.98 12.65 11.73
CA ASN A 78 -13.54 13.99 11.96
C ASN A 78 -14.49 14.46 10.83
N LEU A 79 -15.27 13.55 10.27
CA LEU A 79 -16.31 13.87 9.29
C LEU A 79 -17.62 14.15 10.04
N ASN A 80 -17.91 15.44 10.28
CA ASN A 80 -19.05 15.86 11.10
C ASN A 80 -20.17 16.54 10.29
N SER A 81 -19.89 16.95 9.05
CA SER A 81 -20.85 17.70 8.22
C SER A 81 -20.65 17.46 6.73
N PHE A 82 -21.68 17.73 5.92
CA PHE A 82 -21.57 17.75 4.46
C PHE A 82 -20.54 18.78 3.96
N ARG A 83 -20.34 19.88 4.70
CA ARG A 83 -19.30 20.86 4.40
C ARG A 83 -17.91 20.28 4.58
N ASP A 84 -17.68 19.51 5.63
CA ASP A 84 -16.39 18.80 5.84
C ASP A 84 -16.14 17.77 4.75
N TRP A 85 -17.19 17.05 4.35
CA TRP A 85 -17.11 16.09 3.25
C TRP A 85 -16.73 16.78 1.93
N GLY A 86 -17.42 17.86 1.55
CA GLY A 86 -17.09 18.63 0.34
C GLY A 86 -15.65 19.17 0.36
N ARG A 87 -15.18 19.68 1.52
CA ARG A 87 -13.79 20.13 1.68
C ARG A 87 -12.81 18.97 1.45
N LYS A 88 -13.03 17.81 2.06
CA LYS A 88 -12.19 16.63 1.89
C LYS A 88 -12.19 16.10 0.46
N LEU A 89 -13.33 16.13 -0.24
CA LEU A 89 -13.37 15.78 -1.66
C LEU A 89 -12.51 16.74 -2.50
N LYS A 90 -12.60 18.05 -2.26
CA LYS A 90 -11.76 19.04 -2.93
C LYS A 90 -10.28 18.81 -2.67
N GLU A 91 -9.90 18.48 -1.45
CA GLU A 91 -8.53 18.10 -1.11
C GLU A 91 -8.05 16.83 -1.86
N ARG A 92 -8.96 15.87 -2.11
CA ARG A 92 -8.66 14.66 -2.88
C ARG A 92 -8.43 14.92 -4.38
N ILE A 93 -9.09 15.92 -4.94
CA ILE A 93 -8.83 16.33 -6.33
C ILE A 93 -7.36 16.74 -6.49
N SER A 94 -6.87 17.64 -5.64
CA SER A 94 -5.48 18.11 -5.74
C SER A 94 -4.44 17.08 -5.31
N SER A 95 -4.77 16.21 -4.33
CA SER A 95 -3.80 15.27 -3.76
C SER A 95 -3.78 13.89 -4.41
N TYR A 96 -4.83 13.51 -5.15
CA TYR A 96 -4.91 12.21 -5.82
C TYR A 96 -5.30 12.29 -7.30
N PHE A 97 -6.37 13.02 -7.64
CA PHE A 97 -6.88 13.02 -9.01
C PHE A 97 -5.92 13.71 -9.98
N VAL A 98 -5.43 14.90 -9.64
CA VAL A 98 -4.44 15.61 -10.48
C VAL A 98 -3.15 14.82 -10.63
N PRO A 99 -2.49 14.32 -9.56
CA PRO A 99 -1.33 13.44 -9.70
C PRO A 99 -1.62 12.16 -10.49
N TYR A 100 -2.80 11.55 -10.32
CA TYR A 100 -3.22 10.37 -11.08
C TYR A 100 -3.18 10.63 -12.59
N LEU A 101 -3.78 11.74 -13.04
CA LEU A 101 -3.78 12.11 -14.46
C LEU A 101 -2.37 12.42 -14.98
N LEU A 102 -1.55 13.12 -14.20
CA LEU A 102 -0.18 13.48 -14.61
C LEU A 102 0.72 12.25 -14.73
N TRP A 103 0.69 11.34 -13.78
CA TRP A 103 1.50 10.13 -13.81
C TRP A 103 1.07 9.18 -14.91
N ASN A 104 -0.22 8.95 -15.08
CA ASN A 104 -0.74 8.11 -16.15
C ASN A 104 -0.51 8.75 -17.52
N GLY A 105 -0.74 10.05 -17.68
CA GLY A 105 -0.45 10.79 -18.88
C GLY A 105 1.04 10.72 -19.26
N GLY A 106 1.92 10.98 -18.30
CA GLY A 106 3.36 10.87 -18.47
C GLY A 106 3.80 9.48 -18.92
N MET A 107 3.31 8.43 -18.27
CA MET A 107 3.61 7.04 -18.65
C MET A 107 3.06 6.69 -20.03
N THR A 108 1.85 7.15 -20.37
CA THR A 108 1.24 6.94 -21.68
C THR A 108 2.11 7.58 -22.79
N VAL A 109 2.52 8.83 -22.60
CA VAL A 109 3.39 9.54 -23.54
C VAL A 109 4.74 8.83 -23.67
N LEU A 110 5.35 8.38 -22.58
CA LEU A 110 6.60 7.61 -22.62
C LEU A 110 6.47 6.32 -23.45
N TYR A 111 5.38 5.55 -23.25
CA TYR A 111 5.13 4.32 -24.02
C TYR A 111 5.00 4.60 -25.52
N MET A 112 4.33 5.71 -25.87
CA MET A 112 4.19 6.13 -27.29
C MET A 112 5.52 6.62 -27.88
N LEU A 113 6.29 7.43 -27.14
CA LEU A 113 7.61 7.91 -27.59
C LEU A 113 8.59 6.75 -27.80
N PHE A 114 8.57 5.73 -26.94
CA PHE A 114 9.39 4.52 -27.10
C PHE A 114 8.80 3.50 -28.09
N ARG A 115 7.74 3.87 -28.85
CA ARG A 115 7.05 3.01 -29.80
C ARG A 115 6.55 1.69 -29.22
N LYS A 116 6.22 1.69 -27.92
CA LYS A 116 5.59 0.56 -27.22
C LYS A 116 4.06 0.58 -27.33
N ALA A 117 3.50 1.70 -27.75
CA ALA A 117 2.09 1.91 -28.05
C ALA A 117 1.94 2.87 -29.22
N GLU A 118 0.88 2.72 -29.98
CA GLU A 118 0.55 3.58 -31.12
C GLU A 118 -0.05 4.92 -30.63
N TRP A 119 0.23 5.99 -31.38
CA TRP A 119 -0.38 7.30 -31.16
C TRP A 119 -1.81 7.30 -31.71
N ASN A 120 -2.78 6.92 -30.88
CA ASN A 120 -4.20 6.97 -31.21
C ASN A 120 -5.04 7.45 -30.03
N PRO A 121 -6.27 7.96 -30.26
CA PRO A 121 -7.14 8.47 -29.19
C PRO A 121 -7.52 7.42 -28.14
N ASP A 122 -7.70 6.14 -28.52
CA ASP A 122 -8.03 5.08 -27.59
C ASP A 122 -6.91 4.82 -26.59
N ASN A 123 -5.67 4.68 -27.07
CA ASN A 123 -4.51 4.51 -26.21
C ASN A 123 -4.31 5.70 -25.26
N LEU A 124 -4.54 6.93 -25.73
CA LEU A 124 -4.49 8.13 -24.88
C LEU A 124 -5.57 8.08 -23.80
N PHE A 125 -6.80 7.79 -24.19
CA PHE A 125 -7.93 7.71 -23.25
C PHE A 125 -7.74 6.59 -22.23
N GLN A 126 -7.46 5.37 -22.69
CA GLN A 126 -7.24 4.22 -21.82
C GLN A 126 -6.01 4.38 -20.93
N GLY A 127 -4.94 4.96 -21.48
CA GLY A 127 -3.71 5.19 -20.71
C GLY A 127 -3.88 6.21 -19.59
N ILE A 128 -4.56 7.33 -19.85
CA ILE A 128 -4.73 8.41 -18.88
C ILE A 128 -5.79 8.08 -17.83
N PHE A 129 -6.96 7.60 -18.26
CA PHE A 129 -8.10 7.41 -17.36
C PHE A 129 -8.19 6.00 -16.78
N PHE A 130 -7.67 4.96 -17.44
CA PHE A 130 -7.75 3.56 -17.04
C PHE A 130 -6.37 2.90 -16.83
N TYR A 131 -5.34 3.69 -16.55
CA TYR A 131 -3.99 3.25 -16.15
C TYR A 131 -3.37 2.13 -17.01
N ARG A 132 -3.78 2.00 -18.30
CA ARG A 132 -3.35 0.93 -19.23
C ARG A 132 -1.84 0.72 -19.27
N PHE A 133 -1.06 1.81 -19.25
CA PHE A 133 0.41 1.79 -19.32
C PHE A 133 1.09 1.97 -17.96
N ASN A 134 0.30 2.12 -16.89
CA ASN A 134 0.78 2.30 -15.53
C ASN A 134 -0.03 1.41 -14.55
N PRO A 135 0.15 0.07 -14.61
CA PRO A 135 -0.72 -0.87 -13.91
C PRO A 135 -0.76 -0.65 -12.39
N VAL A 136 0.31 -0.14 -11.77
CA VAL A 136 0.32 0.11 -10.32
C VAL A 136 -0.64 1.21 -9.88
N PHE A 137 -1.11 2.06 -10.81
CA PHE A 137 -2.08 3.12 -10.51
C PHE A 137 -3.54 2.62 -10.40
N TRP A 138 -3.79 1.32 -10.59
CA TRP A 138 -5.09 0.72 -10.29
C TRP A 138 -5.58 1.03 -8.86
N TYR A 139 -4.65 1.10 -7.89
CA TYR A 139 -4.95 1.48 -6.51
C TYR A 139 -5.57 2.89 -6.41
N PHE A 140 -4.94 3.90 -7.08
CA PHE A 140 -5.49 5.26 -7.07
C PHE A 140 -6.81 5.37 -7.83
N TYR A 141 -6.98 4.62 -8.91
CA TYR A 141 -8.24 4.51 -9.63
C TYR A 141 -9.36 4.00 -8.71
N GLN A 142 -9.13 2.89 -8.01
CA GLN A 142 -10.07 2.34 -7.04
C GLN A 142 -10.35 3.32 -5.88
N LEU A 143 -9.32 4.00 -5.38
CA LEU A 143 -9.48 4.98 -4.33
C LEU A 143 -10.33 6.18 -4.75
N LEU A 144 -10.19 6.64 -6.00
CA LEU A 144 -11.02 7.69 -6.57
C LEU A 144 -12.47 7.21 -6.74
N LEU A 145 -12.69 6.00 -7.28
CA LEU A 145 -14.03 5.41 -7.39
C LEU A 145 -14.72 5.32 -6.03
N LEU A 146 -14.05 4.74 -5.04
CA LEU A 146 -14.60 4.59 -3.68
C LEU A 146 -14.89 5.93 -3.02
N THR A 147 -14.07 6.95 -3.26
CA THR A 147 -14.24 8.26 -2.64
C THR A 147 -15.33 9.11 -3.31
N PHE A 148 -15.39 9.10 -4.66
CA PHE A 148 -16.27 10.00 -5.42
C PHE A 148 -17.55 9.33 -5.91
N CYS A 149 -17.49 8.06 -6.33
CA CYS A 149 -18.62 7.36 -6.93
C CYS A 149 -19.44 6.56 -5.91
N PHE A 150 -18.83 6.22 -4.75
CA PHE A 150 -19.51 5.46 -3.69
C PHE A 150 -19.61 6.25 -2.38
N PRO A 151 -20.37 7.38 -2.37
CA PRO A 151 -20.49 8.24 -1.20
C PRO A 151 -21.39 7.68 -0.10
N PHE A 152 -21.95 6.47 -0.27
CA PHE A 152 -22.97 5.90 0.60
C PHE A 152 -22.57 5.86 2.09
N ILE A 153 -21.32 5.56 2.39
CA ILE A 153 -20.80 5.56 3.77
C ILE A 153 -20.87 6.97 4.36
N ALA A 154 -20.45 8.00 3.59
CA ALA A 154 -20.48 9.39 4.04
C ALA A 154 -21.92 9.87 4.26
N VAL A 155 -22.78 9.61 3.29
CA VAL A 155 -24.19 10.00 3.34
C VAL A 155 -24.90 9.33 4.52
N SER A 156 -24.74 8.00 4.70
CA SER A 156 -25.36 7.27 5.80
C SER A 156 -24.85 7.74 7.17
N THR A 157 -23.56 8.08 7.26
CA THR A 157 -22.96 8.61 8.49
C THR A 157 -23.50 10.00 8.83
N LEU A 158 -23.64 10.87 7.84
CA LEU A 158 -24.06 12.26 8.04
C LEU A 158 -25.58 12.42 8.19
N LEU A 159 -26.38 11.53 7.60
CA LEU A 159 -27.85 11.52 7.74
C LEU A 159 -28.33 10.80 9.00
N GLY A 160 -27.50 9.97 9.62
CA GLY A 160 -27.83 9.28 10.86
C GLY A 160 -28.10 10.28 11.99
N ARG A 161 -29.38 10.39 12.45
CA ARG A 161 -29.79 11.28 13.55
C ARG A 161 -29.10 11.00 14.87
N GLU A 162 -28.77 9.73 15.12
CA GLU A 162 -28.09 9.29 16.32
C GLU A 162 -26.72 8.72 15.97
N ARG A 163 -25.68 9.14 16.68
CA ARG A 163 -24.31 8.63 16.52
C ARG A 163 -24.23 7.10 16.63
N ARG A 164 -25.06 6.48 17.48
CA ARG A 164 -25.14 5.03 17.67
C ARG A 164 -25.64 4.30 16.41
N THR A 165 -26.60 4.89 15.71
CA THR A 165 -27.16 4.38 14.46
C THR A 165 -26.13 4.49 13.32
N SER A 166 -25.42 5.61 13.23
CA SER A 166 -24.35 5.81 12.24
C SER A 166 -23.24 4.77 12.35
N ARG A 167 -22.86 4.35 13.55
CA ARG A 167 -21.88 3.25 13.77
C ARG A 167 -22.34 1.94 13.16
N ARG A 168 -23.57 1.53 13.50
CA ARG A 168 -24.11 0.25 13.01
C ARG A 168 -24.19 0.24 11.50
N ILE A 169 -24.64 1.33 10.90
CA ILE A 169 -24.72 1.48 9.44
C ILE A 169 -23.33 1.44 8.81
N ALA A 170 -22.32 2.08 9.40
CA ALA A 170 -20.96 2.08 8.86
C ALA A 170 -20.36 0.67 8.75
N PHE A 171 -20.68 -0.24 9.70
CA PHE A 171 -20.21 -1.63 9.64
C PHE A 171 -20.97 -2.52 8.66
N ILE A 172 -22.11 -2.09 8.14
CA ILE A 172 -22.84 -2.82 7.09
C ILE A 172 -22.00 -2.87 5.80
N PHE A 173 -21.32 -1.77 5.43
CA PHE A 173 -20.59 -1.68 4.17
C PHE A 173 -19.43 -2.71 4.06
N PRO A 174 -18.51 -2.84 5.03
CA PRO A 174 -17.50 -3.89 4.95
C PRO A 174 -18.11 -5.29 4.93
N ILE A 175 -19.23 -5.53 5.63
CA ILE A 175 -19.91 -6.83 5.56
C ILE A 175 -20.46 -7.08 4.14
N LEU A 176 -21.09 -6.07 3.52
CA LEU A 176 -21.58 -6.18 2.14
C LEU A 176 -20.44 -6.48 1.16
N PHE A 177 -19.33 -5.75 1.24
CA PHE A 177 -18.18 -6.03 0.38
C PHE A 177 -17.58 -7.42 0.62
N LEU A 178 -17.51 -7.88 1.87
CA LEU A 178 -17.07 -9.24 2.17
C LEU A 178 -18.01 -10.31 1.57
N LEU A 179 -19.31 -10.05 1.57
CA LEU A 179 -20.28 -10.93 0.92
C LEU A 179 -20.12 -10.93 -0.61
N LEU A 180 -19.86 -9.76 -1.23
CA LEU A 180 -19.57 -9.69 -2.66
C LEU A 180 -18.34 -10.55 -3.00
N VAL A 181 -17.26 -10.45 -2.23
CA VAL A 181 -16.07 -11.30 -2.38
C VAL A 181 -16.41 -12.78 -2.19
N HIS A 182 -17.16 -13.11 -1.14
CA HIS A 182 -17.54 -14.50 -0.83
C HIS A 182 -18.33 -15.16 -1.94
N PHE A 183 -19.34 -14.47 -2.46
CA PHE A 183 -20.23 -14.97 -3.52
C PHE A 183 -19.70 -14.68 -4.94
N ARG A 184 -18.53 -14.05 -5.06
CA ARG A 184 -17.90 -13.67 -6.35
C ARG A 184 -18.83 -12.81 -7.21
N LEU A 185 -19.48 -11.85 -6.58
CA LEU A 185 -20.38 -10.90 -7.24
C LEU A 185 -19.57 -9.66 -7.63
N ASP A 186 -19.17 -9.60 -8.89
CA ASP A 186 -18.34 -8.53 -9.42
C ASP A 186 -19.17 -7.26 -9.70
N ILE A 187 -18.69 -6.13 -9.23
CA ILE A 187 -19.21 -4.81 -9.59
C ILE A 187 -18.34 -4.23 -10.71
N PRO A 188 -18.89 -3.88 -11.88
CA PRO A 188 -18.11 -3.35 -12.98
C PRO A 188 -17.19 -2.20 -12.54
N TYR A 189 -15.91 -2.27 -12.92
CA TYR A 189 -14.86 -1.29 -12.62
C TYR A 189 -14.44 -1.17 -11.15
N LEU A 190 -15.14 -1.79 -10.20
CA LEU A 190 -14.80 -1.75 -8.78
C LEU A 190 -14.13 -3.08 -8.39
N ASN A 191 -13.09 -2.96 -7.56
CA ASN A 191 -12.49 -4.11 -6.88
C ASN A 191 -13.13 -4.25 -5.48
N GLU A 192 -13.80 -5.36 -5.23
CA GLU A 192 -14.56 -5.62 -4.01
C GLU A 192 -13.64 -5.71 -2.78
N ASP A 193 -12.45 -6.29 -2.95
CA ASP A 193 -11.42 -6.34 -1.90
C ASP A 193 -11.06 -4.91 -1.46
N ALA A 194 -10.83 -4.00 -2.41
CA ALA A 194 -10.54 -2.60 -2.13
C ALA A 194 -11.70 -1.92 -1.40
N GLY A 195 -12.94 -2.22 -1.82
CA GLY A 195 -14.17 -1.76 -1.17
C GLY A 195 -14.25 -2.22 0.29
N PHE A 196 -13.93 -3.49 0.55
CA PHE A 196 -13.87 -4.05 1.90
C PHE A 196 -12.86 -3.32 2.79
N TYR A 197 -11.60 -3.19 2.35
CA TYR A 197 -10.56 -2.58 3.17
C TYR A 197 -10.82 -1.09 3.43
N TYR A 198 -11.26 -0.37 2.42
CA TYR A 198 -11.57 1.06 2.53
C TYR A 198 -12.77 1.31 3.46
N SER A 199 -13.85 0.56 3.29
CA SER A 199 -15.06 0.69 4.12
C SER A 199 -14.81 0.26 5.56
N PHE A 200 -13.97 -0.76 5.79
CA PHE A 200 -13.55 -1.14 7.14
C PHE A 200 -12.76 -0.03 7.82
N GLY A 201 -11.83 0.62 7.09
CA GLY A 201 -11.10 1.79 7.59
C GLY A 201 -12.03 2.95 7.96
N ALA A 202 -13.04 3.22 7.14
CA ALA A 202 -14.07 4.21 7.40
C ALA A 202 -14.87 3.88 8.67
N ALA A 203 -15.39 2.66 8.78
CA ALA A 203 -16.15 2.19 9.95
C ALA A 203 -15.33 2.25 11.24
N PHE A 204 -14.07 1.85 11.17
CA PHE A 204 -13.14 1.92 12.31
C PHE A 204 -12.90 3.36 12.75
N SER A 205 -12.76 4.31 11.81
CA SER A 205 -12.62 5.74 12.13
C SER A 205 -13.87 6.29 12.81
N ILE A 206 -15.06 6.01 12.26
CA ILE A 206 -16.34 6.45 12.82
C ILE A 206 -16.53 5.88 14.23
N PHE A 207 -16.18 4.63 14.45
CA PHE A 207 -16.24 3.99 15.76
C PHE A 207 -15.36 4.69 16.80
N LEU A 208 -14.14 5.07 16.43
CA LEU A 208 -13.21 5.77 17.33
C LEU A 208 -13.63 7.22 17.62
N ASP A 209 -14.14 7.94 16.61
CA ASP A 209 -14.52 9.35 16.75
C ASP A 209 -15.67 9.56 17.72
N GLU A 210 -16.64 8.63 17.75
CA GLU A 210 -17.82 8.75 18.63
C GLU A 210 -17.53 8.53 20.10
N GLU A 211 -16.55 7.70 20.44
CA GLU A 211 -16.18 7.51 21.84
C GLU A 211 -15.35 8.68 22.41
N GLY A 212 -15.14 9.76 21.61
CA GLY A 212 -14.19 10.82 21.94
C GLY A 212 -12.74 10.30 22.02
N LYS A 213 -12.58 9.03 21.64
CA LYS A 213 -11.33 8.29 21.74
C LYS A 213 -10.41 8.53 20.54
N SER A 214 -10.91 9.09 19.43
CA SER A 214 -10.07 9.32 18.26
C SER A 214 -8.90 10.23 18.56
N SER A 215 -9.14 11.34 19.25
CA SER A 215 -8.04 12.20 19.72
C SER A 215 -7.25 11.57 20.87
N LYS A 216 -7.94 10.78 21.71
CA LYS A 216 -7.39 10.10 22.88
C LYS A 216 -6.61 8.84 22.48
N PHE A 217 -7.17 8.02 21.58
CA PHE A 217 -6.54 6.84 21.00
C PHE A 217 -5.20 7.20 20.30
N LEU A 218 -5.18 8.29 19.55
CA LEU A 218 -3.96 8.76 18.91
C LEU A 218 -3.01 9.50 19.87
N ARG A 219 -3.50 9.96 21.04
CA ARG A 219 -2.76 10.78 22.00
C ARG A 219 -2.15 9.99 23.18
N GLU A 220 -2.82 8.95 23.64
CA GLU A 220 -2.58 8.34 24.96
C GLU A 220 -1.90 6.96 24.92
N GLY A 221 -1.16 6.60 23.91
CA GLY A 221 -0.33 5.36 23.94
C GLY A 221 0.65 5.25 25.12
N LYS A 222 0.44 6.02 26.24
CA LYS A 222 1.43 6.20 27.32
C LYS A 222 0.96 5.92 28.75
N THR A 223 -0.25 5.51 29.02
CA THR A 223 -0.61 5.16 30.42
C THR A 223 -0.34 3.70 30.72
N ARG A 224 0.34 3.42 31.83
CA ARG A 224 0.88 2.12 32.26
C ARG A 224 -0.14 0.96 32.30
N ASN A 225 -1.41 1.24 32.55
CA ASN A 225 -2.49 0.23 32.54
C ASN A 225 -3.04 -0.10 31.13
N THR A 226 -2.72 0.71 30.13
CA THR A 226 -3.06 0.45 28.73
C THR A 226 -2.06 -0.47 28.06
N HIS A 227 -0.83 -0.60 28.56
CA HIS A 227 0.22 -1.41 27.91
C HIS A 227 -0.17 -2.88 27.73
N LEU A 228 -0.77 -3.52 28.72
CA LEU A 228 -1.15 -4.93 28.60
C LEU A 228 -2.31 -5.12 27.61
N LYS A 229 -3.37 -4.30 27.70
CA LYS A 229 -4.50 -4.33 26.75
C LYS A 229 -4.08 -3.93 25.34
N CYS A 230 -3.16 -2.97 25.20
CA CYS A 230 -2.62 -2.55 23.92
C CYS A 230 -1.71 -3.60 23.27
N PHE A 231 -1.10 -4.50 24.04
CA PHE A 231 -0.26 -5.57 23.50
C PHE A 231 -1.10 -6.79 23.07
N ILE A 232 -2.19 -7.07 23.75
CA ILE A 232 -3.08 -8.21 23.46
C ILE A 232 -3.71 -8.07 22.07
N LEU A 233 -4.21 -6.88 21.69
CA LEU A 233 -4.87 -6.67 20.41
C LEU A 233 -3.96 -6.98 19.20
N PRO A 234 -2.72 -6.47 19.08
CA PRO A 234 -1.82 -6.89 18.01
C PRO A 234 -1.56 -8.39 17.99
N CYS A 235 -1.37 -9.03 19.14
CA CYS A 235 -1.17 -10.47 19.22
C CYS A 235 -2.40 -11.24 18.69
N LEU A 236 -3.60 -10.85 19.07
CA LEU A 236 -4.84 -11.46 18.57
C LEU A 236 -5.00 -11.25 17.04
N LEU A 237 -4.72 -10.06 16.53
CA LEU A 237 -4.75 -9.78 15.09
C LEU A 237 -3.74 -10.62 14.33
N PHE A 238 -2.54 -10.78 14.86
CA PHE A 238 -1.50 -11.62 14.27
C PHE A 238 -1.90 -13.09 14.26
N CYS A 239 -2.37 -13.64 15.41
CA CYS A 239 -2.84 -15.01 15.49
C CYS A 239 -4.03 -15.26 14.54
N PHE A 240 -4.99 -14.35 14.51
CA PHE A 240 -6.14 -14.43 13.60
C PHE A 240 -5.70 -14.40 12.13
N SER A 241 -4.75 -13.53 11.79
CA SER A 241 -4.17 -13.48 10.46
C SER A 241 -3.51 -14.80 10.06
N LEU A 242 -2.73 -15.42 10.96
CA LEU A 242 -2.11 -16.72 10.70
C LEU A 242 -3.15 -17.84 10.53
N LEU A 243 -4.22 -17.84 11.32
CA LEU A 243 -5.32 -18.80 11.17
C LEU A 243 -6.02 -18.64 9.81
N CYS A 244 -6.34 -17.41 9.42
CA CYS A 244 -6.92 -17.14 8.10
C CYS A 244 -5.97 -17.57 6.97
N TYR A 245 -4.68 -17.26 7.10
CA TYR A 245 -3.68 -17.66 6.12
C TYR A 245 -3.50 -19.18 6.07
N GLY A 246 -3.54 -19.87 7.21
CA GLY A 246 -3.56 -21.34 7.27
C GLY A 246 -4.73 -21.93 6.46
N TYR A 247 -5.92 -21.32 6.55
CA TYR A 247 -7.03 -21.74 5.69
C TYR A 247 -6.77 -21.47 4.21
N VAL A 248 -6.14 -20.35 3.86
CA VAL A 248 -5.76 -20.04 2.46
C VAL A 248 -4.80 -21.09 1.90
N LEU A 249 -3.90 -21.64 2.72
CA LEU A 249 -2.95 -22.67 2.30
C LEU A 249 -3.59 -24.06 2.11
N PHE A 250 -4.51 -24.44 2.99
CA PHE A 250 -5.02 -25.82 3.09
C PHE A 250 -6.51 -25.97 2.80
N GLY A 251 -7.25 -24.88 2.67
CA GLY A 251 -8.67 -24.89 2.39
C GLY A 251 -8.97 -25.28 0.93
N GLU A 252 -10.10 -25.93 0.70
CA GLU A 252 -10.52 -26.38 -0.63
C GLU A 252 -11.67 -25.53 -1.20
N ASN A 253 -12.51 -24.95 -0.34
CA ASN A 253 -13.66 -24.18 -0.79
C ASN A 253 -13.25 -22.78 -1.24
N ILE A 254 -13.45 -22.48 -2.53
CA ILE A 254 -12.97 -21.25 -3.16
C ILE A 254 -13.62 -19.98 -2.60
N ALA A 255 -14.90 -20.02 -2.20
CA ALA A 255 -15.59 -18.86 -1.62
C ALA A 255 -14.97 -18.48 -0.26
N PHE A 256 -14.70 -19.49 0.57
CA PHE A 256 -14.01 -19.28 1.84
C PHE A 256 -12.54 -18.89 1.64
N LEU A 257 -11.83 -19.46 0.64
CA LEU A 257 -10.46 -19.08 0.30
C LEU A 257 -10.36 -17.58 0.00
N LEU A 258 -11.26 -17.03 -0.81
CA LEU A 258 -11.31 -15.62 -1.14
C LEU A 258 -11.57 -14.77 0.12
N SER A 259 -12.60 -15.12 0.89
CA SER A 259 -12.94 -14.41 2.13
C SER A 259 -11.80 -14.43 3.14
N PHE A 260 -11.18 -15.58 3.38
CA PHE A 260 -10.04 -15.70 4.31
C PHE A 260 -8.79 -14.99 3.80
N THR A 261 -8.58 -14.92 2.48
CA THR A 261 -7.51 -14.10 1.87
C THR A 261 -7.68 -12.63 2.23
N VAL A 262 -8.87 -12.09 2.06
CA VAL A 262 -9.18 -10.70 2.37
C VAL A 262 -9.05 -10.43 3.87
N LEU A 263 -9.55 -11.34 4.71
CA LEU A 263 -9.47 -11.22 6.18
C LEU A 263 -8.03 -11.31 6.70
N TYR A 264 -7.21 -12.22 6.17
CA TYR A 264 -5.80 -12.31 6.57
C TYR A 264 -5.04 -11.05 6.24
N ARG A 265 -5.23 -10.51 5.02
CA ARG A 265 -4.57 -9.29 4.56
C ARG A 265 -4.94 -8.09 5.42
N LEU A 266 -6.23 -7.92 5.75
CA LEU A 266 -6.68 -6.84 6.63
C LEU A 266 -6.14 -6.99 8.05
N SER A 267 -6.27 -8.17 8.65
CA SER A 267 -5.84 -8.39 10.04
C SER A 267 -4.34 -8.20 10.22
N MET A 268 -3.53 -8.63 9.23
CA MET A 268 -2.09 -8.41 9.22
C MET A 268 -1.76 -6.92 9.01
N ALA A 269 -2.48 -6.20 8.14
CA ALA A 269 -2.33 -4.76 7.96
C ALA A 269 -2.64 -4.01 9.25
N MET A 270 -3.72 -4.39 9.96
CA MET A 270 -4.07 -3.83 11.26
C MET A 270 -3.07 -4.20 12.36
N PHE A 271 -2.51 -5.39 12.34
CA PHE A 271 -1.42 -5.77 13.24
C PHE A 271 -0.25 -4.79 13.11
N PHE A 272 0.26 -4.56 11.90
CA PHE A 272 1.32 -3.59 11.68
C PHE A 272 0.90 -2.17 12.04
N PHE A 273 -0.31 -1.75 11.70
CA PHE A 273 -0.84 -0.45 12.13
C PHE A 273 -0.78 -0.29 13.65
N CYS A 274 -1.22 -1.29 14.41
CA CYS A 274 -1.15 -1.30 15.87
C CYS A 274 0.31 -1.28 16.38
N VAL A 275 1.21 -2.03 15.75
CA VAL A 275 2.65 -2.03 16.12
C VAL A 275 3.27 -0.65 15.94
N PHE A 276 3.02 0.01 14.81
CA PHE A 276 3.51 1.37 14.57
C PHE A 276 2.87 2.38 15.53
N TRP A 277 1.59 2.24 15.81
CA TRP A 277 0.88 3.07 16.78
C TRP A 277 1.45 2.93 18.19
N LEU A 278 1.71 1.71 18.67
CA LEU A 278 2.30 1.46 19.99
C LEU A 278 3.72 1.98 20.11
N LYS A 279 4.50 1.89 19.05
CA LYS A 279 5.87 2.42 19.02
C LYS A 279 5.91 3.95 18.94
N GLY A 280 4.85 4.59 18.45
CA GLY A 280 4.74 6.04 18.32
C GLY A 280 5.91 6.67 17.55
N ASP A 281 6.57 7.66 18.13
CA ASP A 281 7.70 8.38 17.50
C ASP A 281 9.02 7.57 17.45
N ARG A 282 9.02 6.31 17.86
CA ARG A 282 10.23 5.49 17.97
C ARG A 282 10.90 5.08 16.64
N PRO A 283 10.27 5.14 15.45
CA PRO A 283 11.03 5.00 14.21
C PRO A 283 12.19 6.03 14.11
N ALA A 284 11.98 7.27 14.56
CA ALA A 284 13.04 8.25 14.74
C ALA A 284 14.04 7.86 15.86
N LEU A 285 13.64 7.00 16.82
CA LEU A 285 14.51 6.52 17.89
C LEU A 285 15.46 5.40 17.46
N LEU A 286 15.14 4.64 16.38
CA LEU A 286 16.07 3.68 15.78
C LEU A 286 17.30 4.40 15.19
N CYS A 287 17.15 5.68 14.86
CA CYS A 287 18.22 6.54 14.39
C CYS A 287 18.86 7.39 15.53
N LYS A 288 18.60 7.05 16.83
CA LYS A 288 19.20 7.73 17.96
C LYS A 288 20.72 7.63 17.88
N GLY A 289 21.35 8.78 17.67
CA GLY A 289 22.80 8.91 17.52
C GLY A 289 23.26 9.28 16.10
N ASN A 290 22.45 9.04 15.06
CA ASN A 290 22.82 9.45 13.70
C ASN A 290 21.78 10.40 13.11
N ARG A 291 22.04 11.71 13.22
CA ARG A 291 21.17 12.78 12.70
C ARG A 291 20.95 12.67 11.18
N GLY A 292 21.96 12.20 10.44
CA GLY A 292 21.86 12.01 8.98
C GLY A 292 20.85 10.93 8.60
N LEU A 293 20.87 9.80 9.28
CA LEU A 293 19.89 8.73 9.06
C LEU A 293 18.47 9.16 9.43
N ALA A 294 18.30 9.87 10.54
CA ALA A 294 16.99 10.39 10.93
C ALA A 294 16.43 11.34 9.86
N TYR A 295 17.23 12.28 9.38
CA TYR A 295 16.86 13.20 8.31
C TYR A 295 16.51 12.46 7.00
N LEU A 296 17.30 11.45 6.62
CA LEU A 296 17.03 10.65 5.44
C LEU A 296 15.67 9.93 5.55
N PHE A 297 15.38 9.31 6.70
CA PHE A 297 14.10 8.62 6.92
C PHE A 297 12.91 9.59 6.90
N GLU A 298 13.01 10.75 7.51
CA GLU A 298 11.97 11.79 7.46
C GLU A 298 11.72 12.25 6.03
N THR A 299 12.80 12.53 5.28
CA THR A 299 12.69 12.93 3.86
C THR A 299 12.03 11.86 3.01
N LEU A 300 12.42 10.58 3.15
CA LEU A 300 11.81 9.48 2.41
C LEU A 300 10.33 9.30 2.76
N GLN A 301 9.93 9.51 4.02
CA GLN A 301 8.52 9.47 4.42
C GLN A 301 7.70 10.62 3.80
N GLU A 302 8.27 11.81 3.68
CA GLU A 302 7.63 12.94 2.98
C GLU A 302 7.45 12.66 1.48
N MET A 303 8.39 11.90 0.88
CA MET A 303 8.38 11.50 -0.52
C MET A 303 7.55 10.23 -0.80
N ASN A 304 6.84 9.70 0.18
CA ASN A 304 6.19 8.40 0.10
C ASN A 304 5.24 8.23 -1.11
N PHE A 305 4.49 9.28 -1.46
CA PHE A 305 3.64 9.26 -2.65
C PHE A 305 4.46 9.18 -3.93
N TYR A 306 5.54 9.96 -4.03
CA TYR A 306 6.44 9.94 -5.16
C TYR A 306 7.11 8.56 -5.32
N ILE A 307 7.61 7.98 -4.22
CA ILE A 307 8.17 6.62 -4.20
C ILE A 307 7.17 5.62 -4.76
N TYR A 308 5.92 5.67 -4.30
CA TYR A 308 4.87 4.82 -4.84
C TYR A 308 4.64 5.04 -6.34
N ALA A 309 4.67 6.29 -6.82
CA ALA A 309 4.41 6.60 -8.21
C ALA A 309 5.52 6.10 -9.17
N VAL A 310 6.77 6.12 -8.72
CA VAL A 310 7.94 5.83 -9.60
C VAL A 310 8.52 4.42 -9.43
N HIS A 311 8.17 3.68 -8.35
CA HIS A 311 8.83 2.40 -8.04
C HIS A 311 8.77 1.40 -9.20
N TYR A 312 7.64 1.33 -9.90
CA TYR A 312 7.49 0.40 -11.03
C TYR A 312 8.40 0.75 -12.21
N LEU A 313 8.57 2.03 -12.51
CA LEU A 313 9.51 2.51 -13.52
C LEU A 313 10.95 2.18 -13.10
N PHE A 314 11.29 2.45 -11.83
CA PHE A 314 12.64 2.20 -11.31
C PHE A 314 12.97 0.71 -11.24
N LEU A 315 12.00 -0.13 -10.91
CA LEU A 315 12.18 -1.59 -10.98
C LEU A 315 12.40 -2.08 -12.41
N ARG A 316 11.73 -1.52 -13.40
CA ARG A 316 12.03 -1.85 -14.82
C ARG A 316 13.48 -1.49 -15.19
N LEU A 317 13.95 -0.32 -14.77
CA LEU A 317 15.36 0.06 -14.95
C LEU A 317 16.30 -0.89 -14.19
N TRP A 318 15.90 -1.30 -12.99
CA TRP A 318 16.65 -2.27 -12.18
C TRP A 318 16.79 -3.62 -12.88
N PHE A 319 15.73 -4.18 -13.42
CA PHE A 319 15.77 -5.43 -14.18
C PHE A 319 16.57 -5.30 -15.49
N MET A 320 16.49 -4.19 -16.17
CA MET A 320 17.34 -3.91 -17.36
C MET A 320 18.83 -3.89 -16.96
N LEU A 321 19.18 -3.22 -15.86
CA LEU A 321 20.55 -3.19 -15.34
C LEU A 321 21.04 -4.58 -14.97
N GLN A 322 20.22 -5.39 -14.29
CA GLN A 322 20.53 -6.76 -13.93
C GLN A 322 20.81 -7.63 -15.17
N SER A 323 19.93 -7.56 -16.18
CA SER A 323 20.09 -8.36 -17.40
C SER A 323 21.35 -7.96 -18.17
N THR A 324 21.67 -6.67 -18.24
CA THR A 324 22.90 -6.16 -18.86
C THR A 324 24.13 -6.63 -18.11
N LEU A 325 24.12 -6.52 -16.79
CA LEU A 325 25.23 -6.99 -15.94
C LEU A 325 25.45 -8.50 -16.07
N GLN A 326 24.39 -9.29 -16.05
CA GLN A 326 24.48 -10.75 -16.27
C GLN A 326 25.06 -11.08 -17.64
N GLY A 327 24.62 -10.36 -18.70
CA GLY A 327 25.18 -10.50 -20.06
C GLY A 327 26.68 -10.19 -20.14
N LEU A 328 27.10 -9.09 -19.50
CA LEU A 328 28.52 -8.72 -19.43
C LEU A 328 29.36 -9.75 -18.67
N LEU A 329 28.91 -10.20 -17.50
CA LEU A 329 29.62 -11.20 -16.71
C LEU A 329 29.76 -12.54 -17.44
N ARG A 330 28.71 -12.96 -18.16
CA ARG A 330 28.73 -14.17 -18.99
C ARG A 330 29.73 -14.05 -20.15
N ASN A 331 29.73 -12.93 -20.84
CA ASN A 331 30.54 -12.75 -22.04
C ASN A 331 32.00 -12.41 -21.74
N VAL A 332 32.29 -11.66 -20.67
CA VAL A 332 33.64 -11.18 -20.33
C VAL A 332 34.37 -12.16 -19.43
N LEU A 333 33.69 -12.75 -18.45
CA LEU A 333 34.34 -13.59 -17.43
C LEU A 333 34.14 -15.09 -17.68
N SER A 334 33.42 -15.48 -18.76
CA SER A 334 33.06 -16.88 -19.07
C SER A 334 32.49 -17.64 -17.86
N ILE A 335 31.91 -16.88 -16.90
CA ILE A 335 31.27 -17.46 -15.72
C ILE A 335 29.94 -18.01 -16.19
N SER A 336 29.84 -19.32 -16.37
CA SER A 336 28.54 -19.97 -16.46
C SER A 336 27.91 -19.92 -15.08
N PHE A 337 26.85 -19.08 -14.94
CA PHE A 337 26.06 -19.05 -13.73
C PHE A 337 25.26 -20.35 -13.62
N TYR A 338 25.85 -21.40 -13.02
CA TYR A 338 25.12 -22.57 -12.60
C TYR A 338 24.09 -22.18 -11.53
N ASP A 339 22.96 -22.85 -11.52
CA ASP A 339 21.73 -22.48 -10.79
C ASP A 339 21.89 -22.04 -9.33
N GLY A 340 22.86 -22.57 -8.59
CA GLY A 340 23.09 -22.21 -7.20
C GLY A 340 23.66 -20.81 -7.00
N VAL A 341 24.69 -20.42 -7.76
CA VAL A 341 25.30 -19.07 -7.70
C VAL A 341 24.32 -18.04 -8.25
N SER A 342 23.61 -18.40 -9.30
CA SER A 342 22.55 -17.58 -9.89
C SER A 342 21.45 -17.26 -8.88
N ASN A 343 20.98 -18.23 -8.10
CA ASN A 343 19.93 -18.04 -7.10
C ASN A 343 20.38 -17.17 -5.92
N GLY A 344 21.63 -17.33 -5.45
CA GLY A 344 22.20 -16.46 -4.41
C GLY A 344 22.30 -15.00 -4.85
N LEU A 345 22.80 -14.77 -6.07
CA LEU A 345 22.88 -13.42 -6.65
C LEU A 345 21.48 -12.80 -6.84
N LYS A 346 20.52 -13.56 -7.37
CA LYS A 346 19.14 -13.10 -7.50
C LYS A 346 18.51 -12.76 -6.16
N ALA A 347 18.73 -13.57 -5.12
CA ALA A 347 18.26 -13.29 -3.77
C ALA A 347 18.86 -11.98 -3.21
N PHE A 348 20.16 -11.77 -3.41
CA PHE A 348 20.81 -10.51 -3.03
C PHE A 348 20.24 -9.32 -3.78
N LEU A 349 20.10 -9.42 -5.11
CA LEU A 349 19.53 -8.36 -5.94
C LEU A 349 18.06 -8.08 -5.62
N TYR A 350 17.29 -9.11 -5.29
CA TYR A 350 15.93 -8.97 -4.80
C TYR A 350 15.86 -8.15 -3.51
N LEU A 351 16.67 -8.49 -2.50
CA LEU A 351 16.74 -7.77 -1.23
C LEU A 351 17.27 -6.33 -1.39
N LEU A 352 18.10 -6.09 -2.41
CA LEU A 352 18.65 -4.77 -2.71
C LEU A 352 17.66 -3.87 -3.46
N SER A 353 16.63 -4.43 -4.10
CA SER A 353 15.67 -3.68 -4.93
C SER A 353 14.97 -2.52 -4.21
N PRO A 354 14.51 -2.62 -2.94
CA PRO A 354 13.95 -1.46 -2.23
C PRO A 354 15.00 -0.37 -1.99
N VAL A 355 16.22 -0.73 -1.66
CA VAL A 355 17.30 0.24 -1.42
C VAL A 355 17.61 1.02 -2.71
N TYR A 356 17.70 0.31 -3.84
CA TYR A 356 17.88 0.93 -5.15
C TYR A 356 16.72 1.88 -5.49
N CYS A 357 15.48 1.43 -5.34
CA CYS A 357 14.30 2.27 -5.62
C CYS A 357 14.24 3.52 -4.73
N LEU A 358 14.52 3.37 -3.43
CA LEU A 358 14.52 4.47 -2.47
C LEU A 358 15.65 5.47 -2.76
N ALA A 359 16.86 4.99 -3.08
CA ALA A 359 17.99 5.84 -3.43
C ALA A 359 17.68 6.65 -4.71
N LEU A 360 17.18 5.98 -5.76
CA LEU A 360 16.86 6.64 -7.02
C LEU A 360 15.70 7.64 -6.85
N ALA A 361 14.69 7.30 -6.06
CA ALA A 361 13.60 8.21 -5.71
C ALA A 361 14.10 9.44 -4.93
N TYR A 362 15.00 9.25 -3.97
CA TYR A 362 15.60 10.34 -3.22
C TYR A 362 16.34 11.33 -4.13
N PHE A 363 17.24 10.83 -4.99
CA PHE A 363 18.03 11.68 -5.89
C PHE A 363 17.15 12.38 -6.93
N THR A 364 16.27 11.66 -7.61
CA THR A 364 15.40 12.26 -8.63
C THR A 364 14.38 13.22 -8.03
N GLY A 365 13.80 12.89 -6.88
CA GLY A 365 12.88 13.76 -6.17
C GLY A 365 13.54 15.03 -5.64
N ALA A 366 14.75 14.92 -5.07
CA ALA A 366 15.53 16.08 -4.64
C ALA A 366 15.88 17.00 -5.82
N MET A 367 16.24 16.42 -6.97
CA MET A 367 16.51 17.15 -8.21
C MET A 367 15.25 17.90 -8.69
N ILE A 368 14.11 17.22 -8.78
CA ILE A 368 12.85 17.85 -9.21
C ILE A 368 12.43 18.95 -8.25
N LYS A 369 12.52 18.71 -6.93
CA LYS A 369 12.20 19.70 -5.90
C LYS A 369 13.07 20.96 -6.02
N LYS A 370 14.35 20.81 -6.41
CA LYS A 370 15.28 21.93 -6.62
C LYS A 370 14.97 22.69 -7.90
N ILE A 371 14.65 22.01 -9.00
CA ILE A 371 14.40 22.61 -10.31
C ILE A 371 13.03 23.29 -10.37
N SER A 372 12.00 22.61 -9.87
CA SER A 372 10.62 23.09 -9.92
C SER A 372 9.84 22.68 -8.67
N PRO A 373 9.85 23.51 -7.60
CA PRO A 373 9.11 23.21 -6.36
C PRO A 373 7.59 23.04 -6.58
N ASN A 374 7.01 23.77 -7.53
CA ASN A 374 5.58 23.66 -7.84
C ASN A 374 5.25 22.33 -8.51
N LEU A 375 6.08 21.89 -9.46
CA LEU A 375 5.93 20.57 -10.08
C LEU A 375 6.08 19.48 -9.02
N TRP A 376 7.12 19.57 -8.17
CA TRP A 376 7.33 18.65 -7.08
C TRP A 376 6.09 18.51 -6.21
N LYS A 377 5.53 19.63 -5.72
CA LYS A 377 4.32 19.62 -4.90
C LYS A 377 3.16 18.92 -5.59
N THR A 378 2.98 19.15 -6.89
CA THR A 378 1.89 18.53 -7.66
C THR A 378 2.08 17.03 -7.83
N ILE A 379 3.26 16.59 -8.28
CA ILE A 379 3.53 15.16 -8.53
C ILE A 379 3.67 14.34 -7.25
N ASN A 380 3.95 14.98 -6.10
CA ASN A 380 4.00 14.36 -4.78
C ASN A 380 2.65 14.46 -4.02
N GLY A 381 1.54 14.74 -4.72
CA GLY A 381 0.19 14.75 -4.14
C GLY A 381 -0.06 15.89 -3.16
N GLY A 382 0.49 17.07 -3.42
CA GLY A 382 0.35 18.26 -2.57
C GLY A 382 1.22 18.27 -1.32
N ARG A 383 2.16 17.31 -1.22
CA ARG A 383 3.10 17.15 -0.10
C ARG A 383 4.46 17.70 -0.50
N GLY A 384 5.00 18.60 0.29
CA GLY A 384 6.30 19.18 -0.01
C GLY A 384 6.55 20.49 0.62
#